data_40620469f65671120562c3cc3db88833
#
_entry.id   40620469f65671120562c3cc3db88833
#
_cell.length_a   1.000
_cell.length_b   1.000
_cell.length_c   1.000
_cell.angle_alpha   90.00
_cell.angle_beta   90.00
_cell.angle_gamma   90.00
#
_symmetry.space_group_name_H-M   'P 1'
#
loop_
_entity.id
_entity.type
_entity.pdbx_description
1 polymer ?
#
loop_
_entity_poly.entity_id
_entity_poly.type
_entity_poly.pdbx_seq_one_letter_code
_entity_poly.pdbx_strand_id
1 'polypeptide(L)'
;MKKLVFYTLIGLMTLACEDVIELDLNTAPPRLAIDARLKMNPSEQFTQLIKLSLTGGFYDQNTTVVSTANVKLLDITNTTTYSFVHDSNTPGNYILDFTPSLNTDYKLTINYNNEVYESSVEQLMPTVPIDNLEQGSETLFLGDEKEVLVTITDDGSREDYYIFDFGYNLFLATKDEFYQGNSFTYSYFYDDLEAGDTAEISVYGANERYFNFMSAIIEQTEEGGDPFDTTPTTVRGNLYNTTNPSQYPL
;
A
#
# COMPACT_ATOMS: atom_id res chain seq x y z
N MET A 1 63.31 -0.39 -6.95
CA MET A 1 62.81 -0.21 -5.60
C MET A 1 61.53 0.65 -5.52
N LYS A 2 61.51 1.86 -6.07
CA LYS A 2 60.28 2.74 -6.00
C LYS A 2 59.01 2.11 -6.59
N LYS A 3 59.09 1.39 -7.72
CA LYS A 3 57.92 0.70 -8.34
C LYS A 3 57.43 -0.48 -7.51
N LEU A 4 58.30 -1.21 -6.84
CA LEU A 4 57.94 -2.34 -5.99
C LEU A 4 57.18 -1.86 -4.74
N VAL A 5 57.66 -0.79 -4.09
CA VAL A 5 56.98 -0.14 -2.96
C VAL A 5 55.59 0.36 -3.33
N PHE A 6 55.44 0.92 -4.56
CA PHE A 6 54.14 1.41 -5.05
C PHE A 6 53.12 0.27 -5.26
N TYR A 7 53.53 -0.87 -5.82
CA TYR A 7 52.67 -2.04 -5.98
C TYR A 7 52.31 -2.70 -4.65
N THR A 8 53.24 -2.70 -3.68
CA THR A 8 52.94 -3.23 -2.33
C THR A 8 51.94 -2.32 -1.59
N LEU A 9 52.02 -1.01 -1.75
CA LEU A 9 51.09 -0.06 -1.15
C LEU A 9 49.68 -0.18 -1.75
N ILE A 10 49.55 -0.39 -3.08
CA ILE A 10 48.28 -0.66 -3.73
C ILE A 10 47.69 -1.98 -3.26
N GLY A 11 48.49 -3.03 -3.09
CA GLY A 11 47.99 -4.32 -2.59
C GLY A 11 47.51 -4.31 -1.12
N LEU A 12 47.98 -3.36 -0.31
CA LEU A 12 47.45 -3.19 1.06
C LEU A 12 46.11 -2.46 1.12
N MET A 13 45.77 -1.64 0.13
CA MET A 13 44.47 -0.93 0.09
C MET A 13 43.29 -1.84 -0.26
N THR A 14 43.52 -3.05 -0.79
CA THR A 14 42.45 -4.00 -1.14
C THR A 14 42.04 -4.93 0.01
N LEU A 15 42.63 -4.81 1.21
CA LEU A 15 42.33 -5.60 2.40
C LEU A 15 41.37 -4.86 3.36
N ALA A 16 40.61 -3.87 2.89
CA ALA A 16 39.51 -3.32 3.66
C ALA A 16 38.36 -4.35 3.69
N CYS A 17 38.40 -5.26 4.65
CA CYS A 17 37.22 -6.05 5.02
C CYS A 17 36.22 -5.07 5.64
N GLU A 18 35.07 -4.90 5.00
CA GLU A 18 33.90 -4.35 5.68
C GLU A 18 33.37 -5.42 6.62
N ASP A 19 33.66 -5.30 7.91
CA ASP A 19 32.99 -6.11 8.91
C ASP A 19 31.53 -5.62 8.98
N VAL A 20 30.60 -6.48 8.61
CA VAL A 20 29.17 -6.23 8.83
C VAL A 20 28.95 -6.23 10.34
N ILE A 21 28.74 -5.05 10.91
CA ILE A 21 28.40 -4.92 12.33
C ILE A 21 26.93 -5.33 12.48
N GLU A 22 26.70 -6.54 13.00
CA GLU A 22 25.37 -6.93 13.46
C GLU A 22 25.04 -6.14 14.73
N LEU A 23 24.13 -5.17 14.58
CA LEU A 23 23.58 -4.44 15.72
C LEU A 23 22.54 -5.33 16.42
N ASP A 24 22.73 -5.57 17.71
CA ASP A 24 21.73 -6.24 18.55
C ASP A 24 20.54 -5.26 18.75
N LEU A 25 19.55 -5.41 17.90
CA LEU A 25 18.32 -4.59 17.93
C LEU A 25 17.33 -5.22 18.91
N ASN A 26 16.78 -4.40 19.81
CA ASN A 26 15.68 -4.81 20.67
C ASN A 26 14.49 -5.29 19.83
N THR A 27 14.16 -6.57 19.91
CA THR A 27 12.99 -7.15 19.24
C THR A 27 11.77 -7.01 20.14
N ALA A 28 10.71 -6.39 19.61
CA ALA A 28 9.40 -6.40 20.24
C ALA A 28 8.69 -7.74 19.98
N PRO A 29 7.76 -8.17 20.86
CA PRO A 29 6.92 -9.34 20.56
C PRO A 29 6.22 -9.19 19.21
N PRO A 30 6.09 -10.27 18.41
CA PRO A 30 5.40 -10.21 17.13
C PRO A 30 3.96 -9.70 17.29
N ARG A 31 3.54 -8.83 16.40
CA ARG A 31 2.18 -8.28 16.33
C ARG A 31 1.51 -8.68 15.03
N LEU A 32 0.18 -8.75 15.02
CA LEU A 32 -0.58 -9.03 13.82
C LEU A 32 -0.45 -7.85 12.85
N ALA A 33 0.01 -8.13 11.64
CA ALA A 33 -0.01 -7.21 10.51
C ALA A 33 -1.20 -7.58 9.61
N ILE A 34 -2.00 -6.58 9.24
CA ILE A 34 -3.26 -6.75 8.54
C ILE A 34 -3.27 -5.85 7.31
N ASP A 35 -3.26 -6.45 6.12
CA ASP A 35 -3.54 -5.74 4.86
C ASP A 35 -4.96 -6.10 4.41
N ALA A 36 -5.88 -5.16 4.55
CA ALA A 36 -7.29 -5.34 4.26
C ALA A 36 -7.85 -4.13 3.52
N ARG A 37 -8.34 -4.38 2.31
CA ARG A 37 -9.01 -3.38 1.49
C ARG A 37 -10.31 -3.95 0.94
N LEU A 38 -11.40 -3.21 1.08
CA LEU A 38 -12.68 -3.55 0.47
C LEU A 38 -12.79 -2.79 -0.85
N LYS A 39 -12.88 -3.52 -1.95
CA LYS A 39 -12.88 -2.97 -3.32
C LYS A 39 -14.17 -3.30 -4.05
N MET A 40 -14.61 -2.40 -4.92
CA MET A 40 -15.71 -2.62 -5.84
C MET A 40 -15.33 -2.06 -7.22
N ASN A 41 -15.61 -2.85 -8.26
CA ASN A 41 -15.67 -2.37 -9.63
C ASN A 41 -17.10 -2.66 -10.15
N PRO A 42 -17.85 -1.68 -10.63
CA PRO A 42 -19.20 -1.91 -11.14
C PRO A 42 -19.28 -2.86 -12.33
N SER A 43 -18.18 -3.02 -13.07
CA SER A 43 -18.10 -3.83 -14.29
C SER A 43 -17.59 -5.25 -14.06
N GLU A 44 -17.08 -5.56 -12.86
CA GLU A 44 -16.41 -6.83 -12.58
C GLU A 44 -16.78 -7.36 -11.19
N GLN A 45 -16.85 -8.69 -11.08
CA GLN A 45 -16.96 -9.33 -9.78
C GLN A 45 -15.58 -9.50 -9.16
N PHE A 46 -15.38 -8.96 -7.96
CA PHE A 46 -14.13 -9.09 -7.23
C PHE A 46 -14.16 -10.19 -6.17
N THR A 47 -13.07 -10.93 -6.08
CA THR A 47 -12.74 -11.66 -4.87
C THR A 47 -12.03 -10.70 -3.92
N GLN A 48 -12.65 -10.40 -2.78
CA GLN A 48 -12.04 -9.61 -1.72
C GLN A 48 -10.88 -10.38 -1.10
N LEU A 49 -9.75 -9.71 -0.85
CA LEU A 49 -8.54 -10.31 -0.31
C LEU A 49 -8.10 -9.58 0.96
N ILE A 50 -7.84 -10.35 2.01
CA ILE A 50 -7.19 -9.88 3.24
C ILE A 50 -5.93 -10.71 3.45
N LYS A 51 -4.81 -10.06 3.75
CA LYS A 51 -3.55 -10.73 4.07
C LYS A 51 -3.21 -10.54 5.54
N LEU A 52 -2.87 -11.64 6.18
CA LEU A 52 -2.51 -11.66 7.60
C LEU A 52 -1.11 -12.25 7.79
N SER A 53 -0.28 -11.51 8.52
CA SER A 53 1.07 -11.94 8.89
C SER A 53 1.43 -11.46 10.31
N LEU A 54 2.58 -11.87 10.79
CA LEU A 54 3.17 -11.34 12.02
C LEU A 54 4.37 -10.45 11.67
N THR A 55 4.57 -9.41 12.45
CA THR A 55 5.83 -8.65 12.38
C THR A 55 7.00 -9.53 12.78
N GLY A 56 8.11 -9.40 12.08
CA GLY A 56 9.37 -10.08 12.37
C GLY A 56 10.44 -9.16 12.91
N GLY A 57 11.60 -9.71 13.25
CA GLY A 57 12.81 -8.96 13.55
C GLY A 57 13.35 -8.25 12.31
N PHE A 58 14.14 -7.20 12.49
CA PHE A 58 14.68 -6.39 11.38
C PHE A 58 15.48 -7.22 10.36
N TYR A 59 16.18 -8.26 10.82
CA TYR A 59 16.97 -9.14 9.96
C TYR A 59 16.24 -10.39 9.48
N ASP A 60 14.95 -10.56 9.84
CA ASP A 60 14.17 -11.71 9.41
C ASP A 60 13.85 -11.59 7.92
N GLN A 61 14.32 -12.52 7.12
CA GLN A 61 14.08 -12.55 5.67
C GLN A 61 12.70 -13.10 5.30
N ASN A 62 12.02 -13.76 6.24
CA ASN A 62 10.74 -14.41 5.99
C ASN A 62 9.67 -13.87 6.93
N THR A 63 8.59 -13.41 6.35
CA THR A 63 7.39 -13.01 7.09
C THR A 63 6.62 -14.24 7.56
N THR A 64 6.31 -14.33 8.85
CA THR A 64 5.44 -15.38 9.37
C THR A 64 3.99 -15.10 9.00
N VAL A 65 3.39 -15.95 8.17
CA VAL A 65 1.99 -15.81 7.74
C VAL A 65 1.03 -16.39 8.78
N VAL A 66 -0.19 -15.83 8.86
CA VAL A 66 -1.24 -16.27 9.78
C VAL A 66 -2.36 -16.94 9.00
N SER A 67 -2.52 -18.27 9.19
CA SER A 67 -3.49 -19.11 8.46
C SER A 67 -4.63 -19.62 9.32
N THR A 68 -4.69 -19.27 10.61
CA THR A 68 -5.64 -19.82 11.59
C THR A 68 -6.62 -18.80 12.16
N ALA A 69 -6.69 -17.60 11.57
CA ALA A 69 -7.59 -16.55 12.00
C ALA A 69 -9.03 -16.82 11.53
N ASN A 70 -9.99 -16.29 12.27
CA ASN A 70 -11.39 -16.19 11.83
C ASN A 70 -11.66 -14.75 11.41
N VAL A 71 -11.92 -14.54 10.11
CA VAL A 71 -12.06 -13.23 9.48
C VAL A 71 -13.50 -13.03 9.00
N LYS A 72 -14.15 -11.96 9.45
CA LYS A 72 -15.55 -11.66 9.15
C LYS A 72 -15.72 -10.20 8.76
N LEU A 73 -16.59 -9.96 7.77
CA LEU A 73 -17.09 -8.65 7.40
C LEU A 73 -18.55 -8.55 7.82
N LEU A 74 -18.87 -7.60 8.67
CA LEU A 74 -20.24 -7.26 9.04
C LEU A 74 -20.74 -6.13 8.15
N ASP A 75 -21.80 -6.37 7.42
CA ASP A 75 -22.65 -5.36 6.82
C ASP A 75 -23.64 -4.91 7.90
N ILE A 76 -23.38 -3.74 8.47
CA ILE A 76 -24.17 -3.19 9.58
C ILE A 76 -25.53 -2.75 9.08
N THR A 77 -25.59 -2.15 7.90
CA THR A 77 -26.80 -1.61 7.29
C THR A 77 -27.84 -2.72 7.07
N ASN A 78 -27.40 -3.88 6.55
CA ASN A 78 -28.27 -5.01 6.26
C ASN A 78 -28.25 -6.11 7.34
N THR A 79 -27.48 -5.92 8.40
CA THR A 79 -27.30 -6.86 9.52
C THR A 79 -26.85 -8.26 9.05
N THR A 80 -25.97 -8.29 8.05
CA THR A 80 -25.48 -9.53 7.44
C THR A 80 -23.99 -9.70 7.71
N THR A 81 -23.58 -10.93 8.04
CA THR A 81 -22.16 -11.25 8.27
C THR A 81 -21.64 -12.17 7.17
N TYR A 82 -20.56 -11.78 6.55
CA TYR A 82 -19.82 -12.54 5.57
C TYR A 82 -18.53 -13.08 6.19
N SER A 83 -18.19 -14.34 5.87
CA SER A 83 -16.96 -14.96 6.40
C SER A 83 -15.96 -15.15 5.28
N PHE A 84 -14.74 -14.65 5.49
CA PHE A 84 -13.61 -14.95 4.62
C PHE A 84 -13.14 -16.39 4.85
N VAL A 85 -12.69 -17.02 3.79
CA VAL A 85 -12.11 -18.36 3.80
C VAL A 85 -10.60 -18.26 3.60
N HIS A 86 -9.83 -18.97 4.41
CA HIS A 86 -8.38 -19.07 4.23
C HIS A 86 -8.06 -19.76 2.90
N ASP A 87 -7.23 -19.14 2.08
CA ASP A 87 -6.73 -19.73 0.85
C ASP A 87 -5.57 -20.70 1.15
N SER A 88 -5.81 -21.99 0.97
CA SER A 88 -4.80 -23.03 1.21
C SER A 88 -3.63 -22.99 0.20
N ASN A 89 -3.82 -22.39 -0.97
CA ASN A 89 -2.77 -22.26 -1.99
C ASN A 89 -1.83 -21.11 -1.70
N THR A 90 -2.32 -20.08 -1.00
CA THR A 90 -1.54 -18.90 -0.64
C THR A 90 -1.70 -18.64 0.86
N PRO A 91 -0.89 -19.31 1.72
CA PRO A 91 -0.99 -19.17 3.17
C PRO A 91 -0.93 -17.70 3.62
N GLY A 92 -1.78 -17.36 4.59
CA GLY A 92 -1.92 -15.98 5.07
C GLY A 92 -2.95 -15.14 4.31
N ASN A 93 -3.43 -15.61 3.16
CA ASN A 93 -4.51 -14.98 2.42
C ASN A 93 -5.88 -15.51 2.85
N TYR A 94 -6.83 -14.58 2.98
CA TYR A 94 -8.24 -14.85 3.27
C TYR A 94 -9.07 -14.21 2.16
N ILE A 95 -9.92 -15.00 1.52
CA ILE A 95 -10.69 -14.62 0.34
C ILE A 95 -12.19 -14.68 0.60
N LEU A 96 -12.92 -13.80 -0.07
CA LEU A 96 -14.38 -13.75 -0.05
C LEU A 96 -14.90 -13.26 -1.41
N ASP A 97 -15.70 -14.08 -2.07
CA ASP A 97 -16.43 -13.66 -3.26
C ASP A 97 -17.63 -12.81 -2.83
N PHE A 98 -17.45 -11.50 -2.89
CA PHE A 98 -18.42 -10.54 -2.40
C PHE A 98 -18.28 -9.21 -3.14
N THR A 99 -19.40 -8.68 -3.60
CA THR A 99 -19.46 -7.33 -4.18
C THR A 99 -20.12 -6.41 -3.16
N PRO A 100 -19.36 -5.50 -2.54
CA PRO A 100 -19.90 -4.54 -1.60
C PRO A 100 -20.74 -3.47 -2.32
N SER A 101 -21.61 -2.80 -1.56
CA SER A 101 -22.48 -1.74 -2.07
C SER A 101 -22.07 -0.37 -1.53
N LEU A 102 -22.24 0.67 -2.33
CA LEU A 102 -22.13 2.06 -1.85
C LEU A 102 -23.19 2.35 -0.79
N ASN A 103 -22.93 3.34 0.06
CA ASN A 103 -23.84 3.79 1.14
C ASN A 103 -24.19 2.66 2.15
N THR A 104 -23.30 1.71 2.30
CA THR A 104 -23.45 0.58 3.22
C THR A 104 -22.31 0.61 4.22
N ASP A 105 -22.66 0.50 5.52
CA ASP A 105 -21.70 0.49 6.61
C ASP A 105 -21.11 -0.90 6.79
N TYR A 106 -19.80 -1.01 6.70
CA TYR A 106 -19.06 -2.25 6.90
C TYR A 106 -18.12 -2.17 8.08
N LYS A 107 -17.97 -3.30 8.79
CA LYS A 107 -16.98 -3.46 9.86
C LYS A 107 -16.28 -4.81 9.73
N LEU A 108 -14.94 -4.77 9.69
CA LEU A 108 -14.11 -5.96 9.70
C LEU A 108 -13.85 -6.42 11.13
N THR A 109 -13.94 -7.73 11.38
CA THR A 109 -13.57 -8.37 12.64
C THR A 109 -12.64 -9.55 12.37
N ILE A 110 -11.52 -9.60 13.06
CA ILE A 110 -10.53 -10.68 12.96
C ILE A 110 -10.30 -11.24 14.36
N ASN A 111 -10.50 -12.55 14.52
CA ASN A 111 -10.18 -13.26 15.75
C ASN A 111 -8.92 -14.10 15.50
N TYR A 112 -7.88 -13.82 16.24
CA TYR A 112 -6.62 -14.55 16.18
C TYR A 112 -5.97 -14.64 17.54
N ASN A 113 -5.50 -15.83 17.93
CA ASN A 113 -4.77 -16.12 19.17
C ASN A 113 -5.44 -15.56 20.44
N ASN A 114 -6.78 -15.76 20.58
CA ASN A 114 -7.64 -15.23 21.65
C ASN A 114 -7.73 -13.70 21.74
N GLU A 115 -7.29 -13.00 20.71
CA GLU A 115 -7.45 -11.56 20.56
C GLU A 115 -8.44 -11.23 19.46
N VAL A 116 -9.13 -10.10 19.63
CA VAL A 116 -10.12 -9.58 18.68
C VAL A 116 -9.63 -8.25 18.12
N TYR A 117 -9.56 -8.18 16.80
CA TYR A 117 -9.22 -6.97 16.07
C TYR A 117 -10.44 -6.50 15.30
N GLU A 118 -10.76 -5.23 15.39
CA GLU A 118 -11.91 -4.63 14.72
C GLU A 118 -11.51 -3.36 13.98
N SER A 119 -12.10 -3.16 12.79
CA SER A 119 -11.97 -1.88 12.09
C SER A 119 -12.93 -0.83 12.67
N SER A 120 -12.67 0.45 12.39
CA SER A 120 -13.75 1.44 12.36
C SER A 120 -14.84 1.00 11.39
N VAL A 121 -16.01 1.61 11.52
CA VAL A 121 -17.07 1.47 10.51
C VAL A 121 -16.67 2.29 9.29
N GLU A 122 -16.70 1.66 8.12
CA GLU A 122 -16.30 2.29 6.86
C GLU A 122 -17.36 2.08 5.79
N GLN A 123 -17.43 3.00 4.85
CA GLN A 123 -18.23 2.89 3.64
C GLN A 123 -17.31 2.94 2.41
N LEU A 124 -17.77 2.33 1.31
CA LEU A 124 -17.10 2.54 0.03
C LEU A 124 -17.36 3.96 -0.44
N MET A 125 -16.27 4.61 -0.86
CA MET A 125 -16.35 5.92 -1.47
C MET A 125 -16.57 5.78 -2.98
N PRO A 126 -17.43 6.60 -3.58
CA PRO A 126 -17.59 6.62 -5.02
C PRO A 126 -16.30 7.12 -5.68
N THR A 127 -16.10 6.71 -6.92
CA THR A 127 -15.02 7.19 -7.80
C THR A 127 -15.60 7.66 -9.13
N VAL A 128 -14.76 8.20 -9.96
CA VAL A 128 -15.07 8.54 -11.36
C VAL A 128 -14.37 7.59 -12.32
N PRO A 129 -14.89 7.37 -13.54
CA PRO A 129 -14.19 6.56 -14.53
C PRO A 129 -12.94 7.28 -15.05
N ILE A 130 -12.00 6.50 -15.59
CA ILE A 130 -10.94 7.02 -16.45
C ILE A 130 -11.59 7.35 -17.81
N ASP A 131 -11.58 8.61 -18.21
CA ASP A 131 -12.13 9.07 -19.48
C ASP A 131 -11.20 8.79 -20.65
N ASN A 132 -9.89 8.96 -20.42
CA ASN A 132 -8.85 8.69 -21.41
C ASN A 132 -7.59 8.17 -20.74
N LEU A 133 -6.95 7.22 -21.40
CA LEU A 133 -5.67 6.64 -20.99
C LEU A 133 -4.80 6.53 -22.24
N GLU A 134 -3.66 7.22 -22.26
CA GLU A 134 -2.76 7.20 -23.39
C GLU A 134 -1.29 7.28 -22.95
N GLN A 135 -0.41 6.77 -23.79
CA GLN A 135 1.02 6.96 -23.61
C GLN A 135 1.39 8.38 -24.03
N GLY A 136 2.04 9.14 -23.15
CA GLY A 136 2.59 10.44 -23.45
C GLY A 136 3.92 10.36 -24.20
N SER A 137 4.50 11.51 -24.46
CA SER A 137 5.78 11.65 -25.18
C SER A 137 6.85 12.39 -24.40
N GLU A 138 6.50 12.89 -23.22
CA GLU A 138 7.44 13.62 -22.37
C GLU A 138 8.31 12.65 -21.57
N THR A 139 9.46 13.15 -21.11
CA THR A 139 10.40 12.44 -20.24
C THR A 139 10.82 13.37 -19.10
N LEU A 140 11.37 12.83 -18.02
CA LEU A 140 11.94 13.60 -16.92
C LEU A 140 13.45 13.84 -17.13
N PHE A 141 14.26 13.57 -16.12
CA PHE A 141 15.68 13.92 -16.09
C PHE A 141 16.59 12.95 -16.85
N LEU A 142 16.25 11.66 -16.88
CA LEU A 142 17.07 10.62 -17.49
C LEU A 142 16.81 10.51 -19.00
N GLY A 143 15.59 10.84 -19.44
CA GLY A 143 15.18 10.87 -20.84
C GLY A 143 14.74 9.53 -21.40
N ASP A 144 14.62 8.51 -20.58
CA ASP A 144 14.16 7.15 -20.91
C ASP A 144 12.87 6.73 -20.19
N GLU A 145 12.37 7.57 -19.29
CA GLU A 145 11.10 7.37 -18.60
C GLU A 145 9.93 7.28 -19.57
N LYS A 146 8.91 6.52 -19.21
CA LYS A 146 7.69 6.36 -20.01
C LYS A 146 6.54 7.11 -19.35
N GLU A 147 6.06 8.13 -20.02
CA GLU A 147 4.90 8.90 -19.60
C GLU A 147 3.60 8.14 -19.87
N VAL A 148 2.69 8.21 -18.92
CA VAL A 148 1.29 7.87 -19.10
C VAL A 148 0.42 9.05 -18.72
N LEU A 149 -0.59 9.35 -19.56
CA LEU A 149 -1.56 10.40 -19.35
C LEU A 149 -2.90 9.78 -18.95
N VAL A 150 -3.38 10.14 -17.76
CA VAL A 150 -4.66 9.64 -17.21
C VAL A 150 -5.61 10.81 -17.06
N THR A 151 -6.69 10.83 -17.83
CA THR A 151 -7.71 11.87 -17.77
C THR A 151 -8.93 11.36 -17.03
N ILE A 152 -9.40 12.14 -16.07
CA ILE A 152 -10.68 11.94 -15.37
C ILE A 152 -11.50 13.22 -15.43
N THR A 153 -12.82 13.10 -15.28
CA THR A 153 -13.71 14.25 -15.02
C THR A 153 -14.34 14.09 -13.65
N ASP A 154 -14.06 15.04 -12.79
CA ASP A 154 -14.53 15.04 -11.41
C ASP A 154 -16.05 15.30 -11.30
N ASP A 155 -16.68 14.77 -10.24
CA ASP A 155 -18.08 15.03 -9.91
C ASP A 155 -18.22 16.27 -9.04
N GLY A 156 -18.43 17.42 -9.65
CA GLY A 156 -18.54 18.71 -8.96
C GLY A 156 -19.70 18.84 -7.95
N SER A 157 -20.48 17.79 -7.71
CA SER A 157 -21.57 17.79 -6.71
C SER A 157 -21.09 17.40 -5.30
N ARG A 158 -19.87 16.94 -5.14
CA ARG A 158 -19.28 16.48 -3.88
C ARG A 158 -17.79 16.84 -3.80
N GLU A 159 -17.20 16.73 -2.63
CA GLU A 159 -15.77 16.79 -2.41
C GLU A 159 -15.20 15.37 -2.49
N ASP A 160 -14.22 15.14 -3.35
CA ASP A 160 -13.66 13.84 -3.64
C ASP A 160 -12.17 13.74 -3.34
N TYR A 161 -11.79 12.56 -2.86
CA TYR A 161 -10.39 12.14 -2.70
C TYR A 161 -10.16 10.92 -3.59
N TYR A 162 -9.06 10.91 -4.32
CA TYR A 162 -8.71 9.85 -5.26
C TYR A 162 -7.36 9.25 -4.94
N ILE A 163 -7.26 7.93 -5.07
CA ILE A 163 -6.00 7.20 -5.08
C ILE A 163 -5.85 6.56 -6.46
N PHE A 164 -4.86 7.03 -7.20
CA PHE A 164 -4.43 6.39 -8.43
C PHE A 164 -3.46 5.27 -8.08
N ASP A 165 -3.70 4.10 -8.64
CA ASP A 165 -2.82 2.94 -8.61
C ASP A 165 -2.29 2.75 -10.03
N PHE A 166 -1.01 3.03 -10.24
CA PHE A 166 -0.35 2.91 -11.54
C PHE A 166 0.26 1.51 -11.76
N GLY A 167 -0.05 0.55 -10.89
CA GLY A 167 0.61 -0.74 -10.87
C GLY A 167 2.01 -0.68 -10.23
N TYR A 168 2.69 -1.81 -10.12
CA TYR A 168 4.07 -1.93 -9.61
C TYR A 168 4.30 -1.30 -8.22
N ASN A 169 3.24 -1.17 -7.39
CA ASN A 169 3.22 -0.44 -6.12
C ASN A 169 3.48 1.08 -6.25
N LEU A 170 3.15 1.67 -7.38
CA LEU A 170 3.26 3.10 -7.63
C LEU A 170 1.89 3.75 -7.46
N PHE A 171 1.80 4.74 -6.57
CA PHE A 171 0.54 5.37 -6.20
C PHE A 171 0.64 6.89 -6.24
N LEU A 172 -0.50 7.55 -6.51
CA LEU A 172 -0.68 8.99 -6.35
C LEU A 172 -1.96 9.23 -5.56
N ALA A 173 -1.87 10.01 -4.48
CA ALA A 173 -3.03 10.49 -3.73
C ALA A 173 -3.32 11.94 -4.09
N THR A 174 -4.58 12.26 -4.41
CA THR A 174 -5.01 13.61 -4.75
C THR A 174 -6.42 13.90 -4.24
N LYS A 175 -6.73 15.19 -4.09
CA LYS A 175 -8.08 15.68 -3.82
C LYS A 175 -8.48 16.66 -4.90
N ASP A 176 -9.77 16.83 -5.09
CA ASP A 176 -10.37 17.63 -6.16
C ASP A 176 -10.28 19.16 -5.99
N GLU A 177 -9.61 19.63 -4.93
CA GLU A 177 -9.53 21.06 -4.53
C GLU A 177 -9.28 22.04 -5.69
N PHE A 178 -8.47 21.63 -6.68
CA PHE A 178 -8.07 22.49 -7.80
C PHE A 178 -8.80 22.19 -9.12
N TYR A 179 -9.56 21.10 -9.19
CA TYR A 179 -10.25 20.67 -10.43
C TYR A 179 -11.69 20.21 -10.20
N GLN A 180 -12.30 20.57 -9.07
CA GLN A 180 -13.66 20.17 -8.70
C GLN A 180 -14.65 20.46 -9.83
N GLY A 181 -15.35 19.41 -10.29
CA GLY A 181 -16.31 19.44 -11.39
C GLY A 181 -15.71 19.64 -12.79
N ASN A 182 -14.39 19.53 -12.93
CA ASN A 182 -13.69 19.70 -14.19
C ASN A 182 -12.93 18.45 -14.60
N SER A 183 -12.62 18.38 -15.90
CA SER A 183 -11.72 17.37 -16.43
C SER A 183 -10.27 17.77 -16.12
N PHE A 184 -9.48 16.79 -15.67
CA PHE A 184 -8.07 16.96 -15.38
C PHE A 184 -7.28 15.76 -15.91
N THR A 185 -6.08 16.03 -16.45
CA THR A 185 -5.16 15.00 -16.94
C THR A 185 -3.93 14.96 -16.07
N TYR A 186 -3.67 13.80 -15.51
CA TYR A 186 -2.45 13.49 -14.75
C TYR A 186 -1.40 12.92 -15.67
N SER A 187 -0.16 13.42 -15.54
CA SER A 187 1.02 12.85 -16.16
C SER A 187 1.80 12.08 -15.11
N TYR A 188 2.06 10.80 -15.36
CA TYR A 188 2.85 9.92 -14.50
C TYR A 188 3.99 9.29 -15.30
N PHE A 189 5.16 9.14 -14.70
CA PHE A 189 6.37 8.65 -15.36
C PHE A 189 6.84 7.34 -14.70
N TYR A 190 7.10 6.34 -15.53
CA TYR A 190 7.70 5.08 -15.10
C TYR A 190 9.18 5.08 -15.49
N ASP A 191 10.05 4.79 -14.52
CA ASP A 191 11.49 4.70 -14.72
C ASP A 191 11.89 3.40 -15.45
N ASP A 192 11.23 2.27 -15.11
CA ASP A 192 11.66 0.93 -15.52
C ASP A 192 10.67 0.23 -16.50
N LEU A 193 9.73 0.97 -17.12
CA LEU A 193 8.77 0.36 -18.05
C LEU A 193 9.36 0.17 -19.44
N GLU A 194 9.40 -1.06 -19.94
CA GLU A 194 9.95 -1.40 -21.23
C GLU A 194 8.87 -1.69 -22.29
N ALA A 195 9.30 -1.71 -23.56
CA ALA A 195 8.40 -2.03 -24.67
C ALA A 195 7.90 -3.48 -24.57
N GLY A 196 6.59 -3.67 -24.42
CA GLY A 196 5.94 -4.96 -24.25
C GLY A 196 5.44 -5.21 -22.84
N ASP A 197 5.81 -4.38 -21.88
CA ASP A 197 5.25 -4.41 -20.54
C ASP A 197 3.80 -3.93 -20.52
N THR A 198 3.06 -4.35 -19.51
CA THR A 198 1.66 -3.97 -19.31
C THR A 198 1.49 -3.37 -17.92
N ALA A 199 1.03 -2.13 -17.85
CA ALA A 199 0.62 -1.50 -16.61
C ALA A 199 -0.92 -1.48 -16.52
N GLU A 200 -1.47 -1.92 -15.39
CA GLU A 200 -2.88 -1.77 -15.07
C GLU A 200 -3.06 -0.53 -14.20
N ILE A 201 -3.89 0.40 -14.64
CA ILE A 201 -4.11 1.68 -13.96
C ILE A 201 -5.54 1.72 -13.43
N SER A 202 -5.67 2.05 -12.16
CA SER A 202 -6.96 2.16 -11.48
C SER A 202 -7.10 3.48 -10.73
N VAL A 203 -8.34 3.98 -10.60
CA VAL A 203 -8.68 5.15 -9.80
C VAL A 203 -9.68 4.73 -8.73
N TYR A 204 -9.31 4.89 -7.46
CA TYR A 204 -10.16 4.57 -6.32
C TYR A 204 -10.65 5.85 -5.65
N GLY A 205 -11.93 5.89 -5.31
CA GLY A 205 -12.46 6.88 -4.37
C GLY A 205 -11.98 6.55 -2.95
N ALA A 206 -11.64 7.58 -2.21
CA ALA A 206 -11.15 7.47 -0.84
C ALA A 206 -11.92 8.43 0.09
N ASN A 207 -12.04 8.09 1.37
CA ASN A 207 -12.38 9.08 2.37
C ASN A 207 -11.11 9.84 2.79
N GLU A 208 -11.27 10.97 3.45
CA GLU A 208 -10.17 11.82 3.91
C GLU A 208 -9.13 11.04 4.74
N ARG A 209 -9.59 10.11 5.59
CA ARG A 209 -8.71 9.31 6.43
C ARG A 209 -7.81 8.39 5.62
N TYR A 210 -8.39 7.68 4.64
CA TYR A 210 -7.62 6.79 3.77
C TYR A 210 -6.70 7.58 2.83
N PHE A 211 -7.16 8.73 2.34
CA PHE A 211 -6.33 9.66 1.60
C PHE A 211 -5.11 10.10 2.40
N ASN A 212 -5.29 10.58 3.64
CA ASN A 212 -4.19 10.99 4.52
C ASN A 212 -3.25 9.82 4.86
N PHE A 213 -3.79 8.61 5.05
CA PHE A 213 -3.01 7.41 5.27
C PHE A 213 -2.13 7.08 4.06
N MET A 214 -2.70 7.07 2.85
CA MET A 214 -1.96 6.79 1.61
C MET A 214 -0.94 7.89 1.30
N SER A 215 -1.30 9.16 1.47
CA SER A 215 -0.37 10.29 1.28
C SER A 215 0.86 10.17 2.17
N ALA A 216 0.68 9.82 3.44
CA ALA A 216 1.80 9.64 4.37
C ALA A 216 2.68 8.43 4.01
N ILE A 217 2.11 7.35 3.45
CA ILE A 217 2.90 6.20 2.96
C ILE A 217 3.69 6.60 1.71
N ILE A 218 3.04 7.24 0.74
CA ILE A 218 3.66 7.67 -0.52
C ILE A 218 4.83 8.60 -0.21
N GLU A 219 4.62 9.64 0.61
CA GLU A 219 5.65 10.58 1.04
C GLU A 219 6.88 9.86 1.63
N GLN A 220 6.66 8.85 2.49
CA GLN A 220 7.77 8.09 3.09
C GLN A 220 8.50 7.16 2.12
N THR A 221 7.88 6.77 1.01
CA THR A 221 8.53 5.93 -0.01
C THR A 221 9.28 6.75 -1.06
N GLU A 222 8.91 8.00 -1.27
CA GLU A 222 9.54 8.93 -2.20
C GLU A 222 10.73 9.68 -1.57
N GLU A 223 10.73 9.86 -0.25
CA GLU A 223 11.82 10.49 0.48
C GLU A 223 13.03 9.54 0.60
N GLY A 224 13.98 9.70 -0.28
CA GLY A 224 15.14 8.83 -0.42
C GLY A 224 16.43 9.35 0.25
N GLY A 225 16.46 9.54 1.58
CA GLY A 225 17.73 9.69 2.31
C GLY A 225 18.44 11.05 2.17
N ASP A 226 17.72 12.12 1.88
CA ASP A 226 18.25 13.48 1.98
C ASP A 226 18.52 13.80 3.46
N PRO A 227 19.67 14.41 3.80
CA PRO A 227 20.00 14.80 5.19
C PRO A 227 19.00 15.82 5.80
N PHE A 228 18.08 16.35 5.03
CA PHE A 228 17.01 17.24 5.46
C PHE A 228 15.63 16.56 5.52
N ASP A 229 15.55 15.26 5.24
CA ASP A 229 14.30 14.51 5.31
C ASP A 229 13.75 14.53 6.74
N THR A 230 12.44 14.68 6.84
CA THR A 230 11.76 14.62 8.13
C THR A 230 11.74 13.19 8.65
N THR A 231 11.76 13.03 9.97
CA THR A 231 11.63 11.70 10.57
C THR A 231 10.31 11.05 10.13
N PRO A 232 10.31 9.82 9.59
CA PRO A 232 9.10 9.15 9.19
C PRO A 232 8.06 9.12 10.31
N THR A 233 6.84 9.53 10.01
CA THR A 233 5.74 9.50 10.96
C THR A 233 5.17 8.08 11.04
N THR A 234 4.71 7.67 12.22
CA THR A 234 4.02 6.39 12.37
C THR A 234 2.66 6.46 11.68
N VAL A 235 2.51 5.78 10.56
CA VAL A 235 1.23 5.65 9.86
C VAL A 235 0.41 4.55 10.53
N ARG A 236 -0.84 4.86 10.90
CA ARG A 236 -1.74 3.90 11.56
C ARG A 236 -2.99 3.69 10.71
N GLY A 237 -3.31 2.43 10.48
CA GLY A 237 -4.57 2.02 9.87
C GLY A 237 -5.79 2.29 10.77
N ASN A 238 -6.93 1.73 10.40
CA ASN A 238 -8.20 1.87 11.09
C ASN A 238 -8.63 0.62 11.88
N LEU A 239 -7.69 -0.29 12.13
CA LEU A 239 -7.91 -1.52 12.91
C LEU A 239 -7.36 -1.36 14.33
N TYR A 240 -8.07 -1.93 15.29
CA TYR A 240 -7.75 -1.83 16.72
C TYR A 240 -7.84 -3.21 17.36
N ASN A 241 -6.88 -3.55 18.22
CA ASN A 241 -6.98 -4.72 19.09
C ASN A 241 -7.91 -4.38 20.26
N THR A 242 -9.13 -4.90 20.25
CA THR A 242 -10.14 -4.62 21.28
C THR A 242 -9.95 -5.44 22.55
N THR A 243 -9.23 -6.57 22.48
CA THR A 243 -8.88 -7.40 23.62
C THR A 243 -7.67 -6.82 24.36
N ASN A 244 -6.68 -6.31 23.63
CA ASN A 244 -5.48 -5.70 24.21
C ASN A 244 -5.17 -4.34 23.53
N PRO A 245 -5.83 -3.25 23.98
CA PRO A 245 -5.70 -1.95 23.33
C PRO A 245 -4.29 -1.34 23.32
N SER A 246 -3.37 -1.88 24.11
CA SER A 246 -1.96 -1.46 24.10
C SER A 246 -1.15 -2.05 22.95
N GLN A 247 -1.66 -3.11 22.30
CA GLN A 247 -1.06 -3.76 21.15
C GLN A 247 -1.83 -3.42 19.88
N TYR A 248 -1.40 -2.38 19.18
CA TYR A 248 -1.97 -2.02 17.87
C TYR A 248 -1.51 -3.02 16.81
N PRO A 249 -2.40 -3.47 15.88
CA PRO A 249 -2.00 -4.15 14.66
C PRO A 249 -1.21 -3.19 13.76
N LEU A 250 -0.46 -3.73 12.83
CA LEU A 250 0.26 -2.99 11.78
C LEU A 250 -0.35 -3.30 10.43
#